data_3930a0805fde293f77531f55f4378513
#
_entry.id   3930a0805fde293f77531f55f4378513
#
_cell.length_a   1.000
_cell.length_b   1.000
_cell.length_c   1.000
_cell.angle_alpha   90.00
_cell.angle_beta   90.00
_cell.angle_gamma   90.00
#
_symmetry.space_group_name_H-M   'P 1'
#
loop_
_entity.id
_entity.type
_entity.pdbx_description
1 polymer ?
#
loop_
_entity_poly.entity_id
_entity_poly.type
_entity_poly.pdbx_seq_one_letter_code
_entity_poly.pdbx_strand_id
1 'polypeptide(L)'
;SLQDYYDKKTQGRTPLPNFYAEMKRRGKNLSNLQEFSKSINYLQTHQIETMNDLQERIEELNGVVSVSKKEISEKRKQLKELENLEKMAEVIKTNQPLIDEYNHFFFQKKREKYYQQHKKEINYYRKCERELKQHLDQNGKVPTARWKREKEELQAVIEELKADNQPYQEELAFVKKVQSCADIARRDREMAEADTSG
;
A
#
# COMPACT_ATOMS: atom_id res chain seq x y z
N SER A 1 23.60 30.86 -28.70
CA SER A 1 23.75 29.44 -29.06
C SER A 1 22.46 28.67 -28.71
N LEU A 2 22.34 27.44 -29.21
CA LEU A 2 21.24 26.54 -28.79
C LEU A 2 21.27 26.31 -27.27
N GLN A 3 22.47 26.26 -26.68
CA GLN A 3 22.66 26.15 -25.24
C GLN A 3 22.10 27.36 -24.49
N ASP A 4 22.37 28.58 -24.95
CA ASP A 4 21.83 29.81 -24.32
C ASP A 4 20.29 29.86 -24.40
N TYR A 5 19.70 29.31 -25.47
CA TYR A 5 18.24 29.18 -25.59
C TYR A 5 17.67 28.20 -24.57
N TYR A 6 18.29 27.01 -24.40
CA TYR A 6 17.89 26.03 -23.42
C TYR A 6 18.09 26.53 -21.99
N ASP A 7 19.21 27.17 -21.67
CA ASP A 7 19.50 27.72 -20.35
C ASP A 7 18.49 28.80 -19.94
N LYS A 8 18.09 29.66 -20.91
CA LYS A 8 17.01 30.63 -20.70
C LYS A 8 15.65 29.98 -20.50
N LYS A 9 15.34 28.94 -21.28
CA LYS A 9 14.05 28.24 -21.25
C LYS A 9 13.92 27.41 -19.97
N THR A 10 14.99 26.74 -19.54
CA THR A 10 15.00 25.83 -18.37
C THR A 10 15.33 26.53 -17.06
N GLN A 11 15.69 27.82 -17.08
CA GLN A 11 16.08 28.58 -15.87
C GLN A 11 17.13 27.87 -15.00
N GLY A 12 18.14 27.26 -15.62
CA GLY A 12 19.17 26.48 -14.95
C GLY A 12 18.79 25.05 -14.55
N ARG A 13 17.59 24.60 -14.90
CA ARG A 13 17.16 23.22 -14.71
C ARG A 13 17.81 22.30 -15.76
N THR A 14 18.04 21.04 -15.40
CA THR A 14 18.64 20.05 -16.30
C THR A 14 17.68 19.69 -17.43
N PRO A 15 18.00 19.93 -18.71
CA PRO A 15 17.12 19.58 -19.80
C PRO A 15 16.96 18.05 -19.93
N LEU A 16 15.82 17.64 -20.49
CA LEU A 16 15.60 16.24 -20.85
C LEU A 16 16.54 15.84 -22.00
N PRO A 17 17.02 14.60 -22.04
CA PRO A 17 17.77 14.09 -23.18
C PRO A 17 16.90 14.09 -24.43
N ASN A 18 17.51 14.18 -25.60
CA ASN A 18 16.80 14.06 -26.85
C ASN A 18 16.36 12.61 -27.08
N PHE A 19 15.18 12.25 -26.61
CA PHE A 19 14.59 10.92 -26.74
C PHE A 19 14.48 10.48 -28.22
N TYR A 20 14.30 11.41 -29.13
CA TYR A 20 14.22 11.08 -30.55
C TYR A 20 15.58 10.63 -31.09
N ALA A 21 16.64 11.32 -30.73
CA ALA A 21 18.01 10.90 -31.10
C ALA A 21 18.38 9.55 -30.47
N GLU A 22 18.01 9.34 -29.22
CA GLU A 22 18.24 8.08 -28.50
C GLU A 22 17.42 6.93 -29.10
N MET A 23 16.18 7.18 -29.46
CA MET A 23 15.35 6.23 -30.20
C MET A 23 15.98 5.83 -31.51
N LYS A 24 16.50 6.80 -32.29
CA LYS A 24 17.19 6.53 -33.56
C LYS A 24 18.46 5.72 -33.34
N ARG A 25 19.20 5.97 -32.26
CA ARG A 25 20.45 5.24 -31.92
C ARG A 25 20.17 3.79 -31.51
N ARG A 26 19.14 3.55 -30.70
CA ARG A 26 18.77 2.21 -30.18
C ARG A 26 17.71 1.50 -31.04
N GLY A 27 17.11 2.17 -31.96
CA GLY A 27 15.87 1.87 -32.63
C GLY A 27 15.89 0.76 -33.67
N LYS A 28 16.42 -0.40 -33.31
CA LYS A 28 16.24 -1.59 -34.15
C LYS A 28 15.11 -2.51 -33.69
N ASN A 29 14.45 -2.20 -32.55
CA ASN A 29 13.41 -3.04 -31.97
C ASN A 29 12.07 -2.30 -31.90
N LEU A 30 11.02 -2.86 -32.50
CA LEU A 30 9.68 -2.26 -32.58
C LEU A 30 9.09 -1.95 -31.18
N SER A 31 9.37 -2.79 -30.18
CA SER A 31 8.92 -2.56 -28.81
C SER A 31 9.55 -1.31 -28.19
N ASN A 32 10.82 -1.05 -28.46
CA ASN A 32 11.50 0.16 -27.97
C ASN A 32 10.94 1.41 -28.62
N LEU A 33 10.59 1.36 -29.91
CA LEU A 33 9.95 2.48 -30.61
C LEU A 33 8.61 2.84 -29.97
N GLN A 34 7.80 1.86 -29.62
CA GLN A 34 6.49 2.09 -28.96
C GLN A 34 6.66 2.66 -27.54
N GLU A 35 7.64 2.20 -26.77
CA GLU A 35 7.92 2.73 -25.42
C GLU A 35 8.40 4.18 -25.48
N PHE A 36 9.32 4.50 -26.40
CA PHE A 36 9.79 5.87 -26.60
C PHE A 36 8.68 6.79 -27.05
N SER A 37 7.84 6.37 -27.99
CA SER A 37 6.69 7.14 -28.46
C SER A 37 5.71 7.45 -27.33
N LYS A 38 5.40 6.46 -26.48
CA LYS A 38 4.57 6.66 -25.29
C LYS A 38 5.21 7.65 -24.31
N SER A 39 6.54 7.53 -24.09
CA SER A 39 7.26 8.45 -23.22
C SER A 39 7.23 9.88 -23.72
N ILE A 40 7.49 10.11 -25.00
CA ILE A 40 7.44 11.44 -25.62
C ILE A 40 6.04 12.03 -25.50
N ASN A 41 5.01 11.24 -25.84
CA ASN A 41 3.63 11.69 -25.74
C ASN A 41 3.25 12.06 -24.30
N TYR A 42 3.65 11.27 -23.32
CA TYR A 42 3.43 11.56 -21.91
C TYR A 42 4.10 12.88 -21.49
N LEU A 43 5.37 13.07 -21.82
CA LEU A 43 6.11 14.29 -21.50
C LEU A 43 5.47 15.53 -22.11
N GLN A 44 5.02 15.45 -23.37
CA GLN A 44 4.33 16.54 -24.04
C GLN A 44 2.96 16.85 -23.41
N THR A 45 2.18 15.81 -23.11
CA THR A 45 0.84 15.97 -22.52
C THR A 45 0.90 16.62 -21.14
N HIS A 46 1.93 16.28 -20.35
CA HIS A 46 2.13 16.81 -18.99
C HIS A 46 3.06 18.03 -18.95
N GLN A 47 3.48 18.57 -20.09
CA GLN A 47 4.36 19.75 -20.22
C GLN A 47 5.67 19.60 -19.41
N ILE A 48 6.22 18.40 -19.39
CA ILE A 48 7.48 18.07 -18.73
C ILE A 48 8.63 18.36 -19.68
N GLU A 49 9.40 19.40 -19.40
CA GLU A 49 10.49 19.88 -20.26
C GLU A 49 11.89 19.60 -19.68
N THR A 50 11.99 19.35 -18.38
CA THR A 50 13.26 19.15 -17.69
C THR A 50 13.26 17.90 -16.83
N MET A 51 14.45 17.42 -16.44
CA MET A 51 14.59 16.34 -15.46
C MET A 51 14.00 16.71 -14.10
N ASN A 52 14.01 17.99 -13.75
CA ASN A 52 13.43 18.47 -12.51
C ASN A 52 11.90 18.37 -12.53
N ASP A 53 11.25 18.77 -13.66
CA ASP A 53 9.81 18.62 -13.82
C ASP A 53 9.39 17.14 -13.71
N LEU A 54 10.19 16.24 -14.29
CA LEU A 54 9.98 14.80 -14.22
C LEU A 54 10.08 14.30 -12.77
N GLN A 55 11.08 14.78 -12.02
CA GLN A 55 11.25 14.44 -10.62
C GLN A 55 10.10 14.99 -9.76
N GLU A 56 9.69 16.24 -9.98
CA GLU A 56 8.54 16.86 -9.32
C GLU A 56 7.25 16.03 -9.55
N ARG A 57 7.02 15.57 -10.79
CA ARG A 57 5.88 14.70 -11.09
C ARG A 57 5.93 13.37 -10.36
N ILE A 58 7.11 12.75 -10.27
CA ILE A 58 7.31 11.51 -9.51
C ILE A 58 7.02 11.73 -8.02
N GLU A 59 7.46 12.83 -7.45
CA GLU A 59 7.21 13.16 -6.03
C GLU A 59 5.74 13.40 -5.75
N GLU A 60 5.04 14.12 -6.63
CA GLU A 60 3.60 14.33 -6.56
C GLU A 60 2.84 12.99 -6.56
N LEU A 61 3.11 12.12 -7.53
CA LEU A 61 2.48 10.80 -7.64
C LEU A 61 2.83 9.89 -6.45
N ASN A 62 4.07 9.92 -5.97
CA ASN A 62 4.47 9.20 -4.75
C ASN A 62 3.67 9.69 -3.54
N GLY A 63 3.43 10.99 -3.41
CA GLY A 63 2.61 11.57 -2.36
C GLY A 63 1.19 11.01 -2.37
N VAL A 64 0.52 11.07 -3.52
CA VAL A 64 -0.85 10.54 -3.69
C VAL A 64 -0.91 9.05 -3.37
N VAL A 65 -0.02 8.26 -3.96
CA VAL A 65 0.04 6.80 -3.74
C VAL A 65 0.32 6.45 -2.29
N SER A 66 1.20 7.20 -1.62
CA SER A 66 1.56 6.99 -0.21
C SER A 66 0.39 7.25 0.73
N VAL A 67 -0.33 8.35 0.54
CA VAL A 67 -1.52 8.71 1.34
C VAL A 67 -2.57 7.61 1.24
N SER A 68 -2.92 7.21 0.03
CA SER A 68 -3.90 6.14 -0.20
C SER A 68 -3.48 4.80 0.41
N LYS A 69 -2.21 4.41 0.27
CA LYS A 69 -1.68 3.19 0.89
C LYS A 69 -1.76 3.21 2.41
N LYS A 70 -1.50 4.38 3.03
CA LYS A 70 -1.62 4.56 4.47
C LYS A 70 -3.06 4.37 4.93
N GLU A 71 -4.01 5.00 4.23
CA GLU A 71 -5.43 4.87 4.53
C GLU A 71 -5.93 3.43 4.40
N ILE A 72 -5.58 2.74 3.32
CA ILE A 72 -5.87 1.31 3.13
C ILE A 72 -5.30 0.48 4.29
N SER A 73 -4.08 0.77 4.74
CA SER A 73 -3.44 0.08 5.85
C SER A 73 -4.21 0.26 7.16
N GLU A 74 -4.69 1.48 7.43
CA GLU A 74 -5.49 1.78 8.61
C GLU A 74 -6.85 1.05 8.59
N LYS A 75 -7.54 1.05 7.44
CA LYS A 75 -8.79 0.29 7.29
C LYS A 75 -8.59 -1.21 7.45
N ARG A 76 -7.49 -1.76 6.93
CA ARG A 76 -7.14 -3.17 7.15
C ARG A 76 -6.86 -3.52 8.61
N LYS A 77 -6.28 -2.59 9.40
CA LYS A 77 -6.11 -2.79 10.85
C LYS A 77 -7.45 -2.87 11.54
N GLN A 78 -8.37 -1.95 11.24
CA GLN A 78 -9.73 -1.96 11.79
C GLN A 78 -10.48 -3.26 11.45
N LEU A 79 -10.38 -3.72 10.20
CA LEU A 79 -10.95 -4.99 9.76
C LEU A 79 -10.40 -6.17 10.58
N LYS A 80 -9.08 -6.23 10.76
CA LYS A 80 -8.42 -7.28 11.54
C LYS A 80 -8.81 -7.25 13.02
N GLU A 81 -9.03 -6.07 13.59
CA GLU A 81 -9.52 -5.94 14.96
C GLU A 81 -10.92 -6.54 15.12
N LEU A 82 -11.86 -6.25 14.19
CA LEU A 82 -13.17 -6.86 14.18
C LEU A 82 -13.12 -8.39 14.01
N GLU A 83 -12.28 -8.89 13.12
CA GLU A 83 -12.06 -10.33 12.95
C GLU A 83 -11.54 -11.00 14.22
N ASN A 84 -10.66 -10.32 14.95
CA ASN A 84 -10.15 -10.82 16.23
C ASN A 84 -11.25 -10.85 17.30
N LEU A 85 -12.09 -9.82 17.36
CA LEU A 85 -13.24 -9.79 18.29
C LEU A 85 -14.23 -10.92 17.98
N GLU A 86 -14.52 -11.19 16.71
CA GLU A 86 -15.36 -12.33 16.31
C GLU A 86 -14.77 -13.67 16.74
N LYS A 87 -13.45 -13.86 16.54
CA LYS A 87 -12.75 -15.07 17.01
C LYS A 87 -12.83 -15.24 18.53
N MET A 88 -12.67 -14.15 19.27
CA MET A 88 -12.82 -14.19 20.75
C MET A 88 -14.24 -14.54 21.16
N ALA A 89 -15.25 -14.01 20.48
CA ALA A 89 -16.65 -14.34 20.72
C ALA A 89 -16.94 -15.83 20.46
N GLU A 90 -16.37 -16.39 19.41
CA GLU A 90 -16.49 -17.82 19.09
C GLU A 90 -15.79 -18.69 20.14
N VAL A 91 -14.60 -18.28 20.62
CA VAL A 91 -13.89 -18.96 21.71
C VAL A 91 -14.74 -19.00 23.00
N ILE A 92 -15.41 -17.88 23.34
CA ILE A 92 -16.30 -17.85 24.51
C ILE A 92 -17.44 -18.82 24.30
N LYS A 93 -18.13 -18.76 23.17
CA LYS A 93 -19.26 -19.63 22.87
C LYS A 93 -18.88 -21.11 22.92
N THR A 94 -17.73 -21.47 22.32
CA THR A 94 -17.24 -22.86 22.23
C THR A 94 -16.84 -23.40 23.60
N ASN A 95 -16.22 -22.57 24.43
CA ASN A 95 -15.69 -23.01 25.74
C ASN A 95 -16.68 -22.73 26.92
N GLN A 96 -17.84 -22.15 26.65
CA GLN A 96 -18.84 -21.92 27.71
C GLN A 96 -19.22 -23.16 28.49
N PRO A 97 -19.48 -24.36 27.84
CA PRO A 97 -19.79 -25.59 28.58
C PRO A 97 -18.68 -26.01 29.55
N LEU A 98 -17.42 -25.84 29.14
CA LEU A 98 -16.25 -26.15 29.99
C LEU A 98 -16.18 -25.23 31.20
N ILE A 99 -16.50 -23.96 31.03
CA ILE A 99 -16.54 -22.98 32.13
C ILE A 99 -17.74 -23.26 33.07
N ASP A 100 -18.88 -23.64 32.53
CA ASP A 100 -20.06 -24.01 33.33
C ASP A 100 -19.78 -25.24 34.17
N GLU A 101 -19.12 -26.24 33.61
CA GLU A 101 -18.66 -27.44 34.37
C GLU A 101 -17.66 -27.05 35.45
N TYR A 102 -16.66 -26.23 35.13
CA TYR A 102 -15.68 -25.73 36.10
C TYR A 102 -16.37 -25.00 37.27
N ASN A 103 -17.39 -24.21 37.03
CA ASN A 103 -18.14 -23.44 38.02
C ASN A 103 -19.07 -24.35 38.86
N HIS A 104 -19.50 -25.47 38.29
CA HIS A 104 -20.41 -26.42 38.96
C HIS A 104 -19.70 -27.23 40.08
N PHE A 105 -18.37 -27.33 40.09
CA PHE A 105 -17.66 -28.05 41.12
C PHE A 105 -17.71 -27.35 42.48
N PHE A 106 -18.43 -27.93 43.42
CA PHE A 106 -18.56 -27.44 44.79
C PHE A 106 -17.29 -27.73 45.63
N PHE A 107 -16.62 -28.84 45.38
CA PHE A 107 -15.44 -29.25 46.12
C PHE A 107 -14.16 -28.68 45.52
N GLN A 108 -13.42 -27.91 46.32
CA GLN A 108 -12.20 -27.23 45.89
C GLN A 108 -11.16 -28.17 45.25
N LYS A 109 -10.95 -29.38 45.81
CA LYS A 109 -10.01 -30.36 45.22
C LYS A 109 -10.38 -30.84 43.83
N LYS A 110 -11.68 -31.05 43.54
CA LYS A 110 -12.16 -31.43 42.20
C LYS A 110 -12.04 -30.28 41.25
N ARG A 111 -12.38 -29.09 41.68
CA ARG A 111 -12.28 -27.86 40.94
C ARG A 111 -10.84 -27.55 40.51
N GLU A 112 -9.90 -27.70 41.46
CA GLU A 112 -8.46 -27.52 41.21
C GLU A 112 -7.93 -28.56 40.21
N LYS A 113 -8.29 -29.86 40.37
CA LYS A 113 -7.91 -30.91 39.44
C LYS A 113 -8.42 -30.60 38.01
N TYR A 114 -9.67 -30.20 37.89
CA TYR A 114 -10.26 -29.84 36.61
C TYR A 114 -9.57 -28.59 35.98
N TYR A 115 -9.28 -27.58 36.83
CA TYR A 115 -8.52 -26.41 36.39
C TYR A 115 -7.15 -26.78 35.83
N GLN A 116 -6.41 -27.66 36.51
CA GLN A 116 -5.09 -28.09 36.01
C GLN A 116 -5.18 -28.82 34.67
N GLN A 117 -6.24 -29.60 34.47
CA GLN A 117 -6.47 -30.30 33.20
C GLN A 117 -6.84 -29.33 32.04
N HIS A 118 -7.55 -28.26 32.32
CA HIS A 118 -8.08 -27.32 31.31
C HIS A 118 -7.52 -25.90 31.50
N LYS A 119 -6.35 -25.76 32.07
CA LYS A 119 -5.75 -24.49 32.46
C LYS A 119 -5.62 -23.50 31.27
N LYS A 120 -5.21 -24.03 30.12
CA LYS A 120 -5.00 -23.20 28.92
C LYS A 120 -6.32 -22.65 28.42
N GLU A 121 -7.31 -23.49 28.30
CA GLU A 121 -8.66 -23.15 27.80
C GLU A 121 -9.35 -22.16 28.73
N ILE A 122 -9.33 -22.40 30.04
CA ILE A 122 -9.94 -21.54 31.07
C ILE A 122 -9.26 -20.16 31.08
N ASN A 123 -7.93 -20.11 31.04
CA ASN A 123 -7.20 -18.85 31.04
C ASN A 123 -7.42 -18.07 29.74
N TYR A 124 -7.49 -18.75 28.61
CA TYR A 124 -7.75 -18.13 27.32
C TYR A 124 -9.20 -17.58 27.25
N TYR A 125 -10.17 -18.37 27.69
CA TYR A 125 -11.56 -17.92 27.86
C TYR A 125 -11.64 -16.62 28.67
N ARG A 126 -11.05 -16.60 29.86
CA ARG A 126 -11.06 -15.42 30.75
C ARG A 126 -10.39 -14.19 30.14
N LYS A 127 -9.35 -14.42 29.32
CA LYS A 127 -8.73 -13.33 28.57
C LYS A 127 -9.70 -12.78 27.54
N CYS A 128 -10.30 -13.63 26.70
CA CYS A 128 -11.29 -13.24 25.71
C CYS A 128 -12.49 -12.53 26.34
N GLU A 129 -13.01 -13.04 27.47
CA GLU A 129 -14.12 -12.43 28.19
C GLU A 129 -13.79 -10.99 28.65
N ARG A 130 -12.61 -10.76 29.19
CA ARG A 130 -12.18 -9.44 29.64
C ARG A 130 -12.04 -8.46 28.46
N GLU A 131 -11.48 -8.90 27.34
CA GLU A 131 -11.32 -8.06 26.17
C GLU A 131 -12.67 -7.76 25.52
N LEU A 132 -13.54 -8.75 25.35
CA LEU A 132 -14.87 -8.55 24.78
C LEU A 132 -15.81 -7.70 25.63
N LYS A 133 -15.61 -7.67 26.94
CA LYS A 133 -16.48 -6.89 27.86
C LYS A 133 -16.58 -5.40 27.47
N GLN A 134 -15.52 -4.85 26.85
CA GLN A 134 -15.47 -3.46 26.40
C GLN A 134 -16.22 -3.23 25.09
N HIS A 135 -16.58 -4.31 24.37
CA HIS A 135 -17.19 -4.27 23.05
C HIS A 135 -18.64 -4.80 23.02
N LEU A 136 -19.19 -5.15 24.18
CA LEU A 136 -20.57 -5.57 24.30
C LEU A 136 -21.55 -4.42 24.02
N ASP A 137 -22.74 -4.77 23.52
CA ASP A 137 -23.81 -3.81 23.32
C ASP A 137 -24.43 -3.35 24.69
N GLN A 138 -25.41 -2.45 24.63
CA GLN A 138 -26.11 -1.93 25.81
C GLN A 138 -26.81 -3.03 26.62
N ASN A 139 -27.10 -4.17 26.03
CA ASN A 139 -27.72 -5.33 26.65
C ASN A 139 -26.68 -6.37 27.13
N GLY A 140 -25.39 -6.06 27.07
CA GLY A 140 -24.32 -6.97 27.46
C GLY A 140 -24.12 -8.13 26.47
N LYS A 141 -24.60 -8.01 25.23
CA LYS A 141 -24.45 -9.03 24.19
C LYS A 141 -23.38 -8.66 23.17
N VAL A 142 -22.77 -9.68 22.57
CA VAL A 142 -21.84 -9.50 21.45
C VAL A 142 -22.60 -9.00 20.22
N PRO A 143 -22.27 -7.82 19.67
CA PRO A 143 -23.02 -7.19 18.58
C PRO A 143 -22.62 -7.76 17.21
N THR A 144 -22.76 -9.07 17.00
CA THR A 144 -22.29 -9.78 15.80
C THR A 144 -22.83 -9.23 14.48
N ALA A 145 -24.11 -8.84 14.46
CA ALA A 145 -24.74 -8.26 13.27
C ALA A 145 -24.14 -6.90 12.90
N ARG A 146 -23.81 -6.10 13.93
CA ARG A 146 -23.14 -4.81 13.73
C ARG A 146 -21.72 -5.01 13.19
N TRP A 147 -20.93 -5.92 13.79
CA TRP A 147 -19.58 -6.21 13.33
C TRP A 147 -19.53 -6.74 11.91
N LYS A 148 -20.48 -7.62 11.54
CA LYS A 148 -20.59 -8.11 10.17
C LYS A 148 -20.79 -6.96 9.17
N ARG A 149 -21.70 -6.05 9.45
CA ARG A 149 -21.97 -4.87 8.61
C ARG A 149 -20.75 -3.95 8.53
N GLU A 150 -20.11 -3.65 9.67
CA GLU A 150 -18.89 -2.83 9.71
C GLU A 150 -17.75 -3.45 8.90
N LYS A 151 -17.61 -4.77 8.92
CA LYS A 151 -16.61 -5.48 8.09
C LYS A 151 -16.92 -5.36 6.60
N GLU A 152 -18.18 -5.54 6.21
CA GLU A 152 -18.62 -5.38 4.82
C GLU A 152 -18.36 -3.95 4.31
N GLU A 153 -18.67 -2.94 5.13
CA GLU A 153 -18.40 -1.53 4.83
C GLU A 153 -16.89 -1.25 4.70
N LEU A 154 -16.06 -1.75 5.63
CA LEU A 154 -14.61 -1.60 5.57
C LEU A 154 -14.00 -2.28 4.34
N GLN A 155 -14.49 -3.47 3.98
CA GLN A 155 -14.04 -4.19 2.78
C GLN A 155 -14.39 -3.40 1.51
N ALA A 156 -15.60 -2.86 1.41
CA ALA A 156 -16.02 -2.04 0.29
C ALA A 156 -15.14 -0.78 0.14
N VAL A 157 -14.88 -0.06 1.23
CA VAL A 157 -14.00 1.13 1.25
C VAL A 157 -12.56 0.76 0.84
N ILE A 158 -12.04 -0.36 1.31
CA ILE A 158 -10.70 -0.82 0.92
C ILE A 158 -10.61 -1.09 -0.58
N GLU A 159 -11.62 -1.74 -1.18
CA GLU A 159 -11.63 -2.02 -2.61
C GLU A 159 -11.79 -0.73 -3.44
N GLU A 160 -12.61 0.22 -3.00
CA GLU A 160 -12.74 1.53 -3.62
C GLU A 160 -11.40 2.29 -3.61
N LEU A 161 -10.75 2.40 -2.44
CA LEU A 161 -9.44 3.05 -2.31
C LEU A 161 -8.36 2.39 -3.17
N LYS A 162 -8.39 1.07 -3.33
CA LYS A 162 -7.46 0.36 -4.22
C LYS A 162 -7.72 0.71 -5.69
N ALA A 163 -8.99 0.71 -6.09
CA ALA A 163 -9.39 1.02 -7.46
C ALA A 163 -8.99 2.47 -7.82
N ASP A 164 -9.26 3.42 -6.93
CA ASP A 164 -8.90 4.83 -7.12
C ASP A 164 -7.39 5.06 -7.15
N ASN A 165 -6.62 4.27 -6.39
CA ASN A 165 -5.17 4.40 -6.33
C ASN A 165 -4.44 3.71 -7.49
N GLN A 166 -5.07 2.75 -8.15
CA GLN A 166 -4.43 1.95 -9.20
C GLN A 166 -3.93 2.79 -10.37
N PRO A 167 -4.69 3.74 -10.95
CA PRO A 167 -4.20 4.57 -12.05
C PRO A 167 -2.95 5.37 -11.68
N TYR A 168 -2.89 5.91 -10.45
CA TYR A 168 -1.72 6.66 -9.96
C TYR A 168 -0.50 5.75 -9.78
N GLN A 169 -0.68 4.52 -9.34
CA GLN A 169 0.42 3.54 -9.24
C GLN A 169 0.96 3.16 -10.63
N GLU A 170 0.07 2.95 -11.60
CA GLU A 170 0.44 2.64 -12.98
C GLU A 170 1.17 3.82 -13.62
N GLU A 171 0.66 5.05 -13.46
CA GLU A 171 1.31 6.26 -13.92
C GLU A 171 2.68 6.45 -13.28
N LEU A 172 2.79 6.30 -11.96
CA LEU A 172 4.05 6.40 -11.23
C LEU A 172 5.09 5.38 -11.73
N ALA A 173 4.68 4.15 -11.96
CA ALA A 173 5.55 3.12 -12.50
C ALA A 173 6.04 3.47 -13.92
N PHE A 174 5.17 4.03 -14.74
CA PHE A 174 5.50 4.50 -16.08
C PHE A 174 6.48 5.67 -16.05
N VAL A 175 6.21 6.70 -15.23
CA VAL A 175 7.07 7.89 -15.12
C VAL A 175 8.46 7.54 -14.60
N LYS A 176 8.57 6.60 -13.65
CA LYS A 176 9.86 6.07 -13.18
C LYS A 176 10.64 5.35 -14.29
N LYS A 177 9.96 4.64 -15.18
CA LYS A 177 10.61 4.07 -16.39
C LYS A 177 11.11 5.17 -17.32
N VAL A 178 10.32 6.21 -17.56
CA VAL A 178 10.74 7.36 -18.38
C VAL A 178 11.97 8.02 -17.77
N GLN A 179 12.01 8.23 -16.46
CA GLN A 179 13.16 8.78 -15.75
C GLN A 179 14.40 7.89 -15.93
N SER A 180 14.26 6.58 -15.74
CA SER A 180 15.37 5.62 -15.93
C SER A 180 15.91 5.67 -17.34
N CYS A 181 15.05 5.74 -18.36
CA CYS A 181 15.47 5.88 -19.76
C CYS A 181 16.21 7.21 -20.00
N ALA A 182 15.75 8.31 -19.41
CA ALA A 182 16.39 9.60 -19.50
C ALA A 182 17.77 9.62 -18.84
N ASP A 183 17.89 9.02 -17.65
CA ASP A 183 19.17 8.91 -16.94
C ASP A 183 20.21 8.09 -17.70
N ILE A 184 19.78 6.98 -18.31
CA ILE A 184 20.66 6.15 -19.14
C ILE A 184 21.12 6.92 -20.39
N ALA A 185 20.20 7.59 -21.09
CA ALA A 185 20.50 8.37 -22.27
C ALA A 185 21.50 9.51 -21.97
N ARG A 186 21.35 10.16 -20.81
CA ARG A 186 22.28 11.20 -20.37
C ARG A 186 23.67 10.65 -20.09
N ARG A 187 23.78 9.56 -19.33
CA ARG A 187 25.09 8.91 -19.02
C ARG A 187 25.83 8.46 -20.27
N ASP A 188 25.12 7.82 -21.20
CA ASP A 188 25.72 7.37 -22.47
C ASP A 188 26.27 8.54 -23.30
N ARG A 189 25.60 9.71 -23.25
CA ARG A 189 26.06 10.91 -23.92
C ARG A 189 27.30 11.50 -23.24
N GLU A 190 27.28 11.62 -21.90
CA GLU A 190 28.41 12.11 -21.12
C GLU A 190 29.67 11.25 -21.35
N MET A 191 29.54 9.92 -21.42
CA MET A 191 30.63 9.00 -21.75
C MET A 191 31.16 9.21 -23.17
N ALA A 192 30.27 9.35 -24.16
CA ALA A 192 30.66 9.58 -25.54
C ALA A 192 31.38 10.92 -25.75
N GLU A 193 30.99 11.98 -25.03
CA GLU A 193 31.63 13.29 -25.04
C GLU A 193 33.03 13.24 -24.38
N ALA A 194 33.20 12.46 -23.30
CA ALA A 194 34.48 12.25 -22.63
C ALA A 194 35.49 11.50 -23.55
N ASP A 195 35.04 10.48 -24.27
CA ASP A 195 35.88 9.71 -25.20
C ASP A 195 36.32 10.51 -26.44
N THR A 196 35.59 11.56 -26.81
CA THR A 196 35.94 12.43 -27.96
C THR A 196 36.86 13.58 -27.55
N SER A 197 37.09 13.82 -26.27
CA SER A 197 37.85 14.93 -25.70
C SER A 197 39.25 14.49 -25.22
N GLY A 198 39.61 13.23 -25.33
CA GLY A 198 40.91 12.63 -25.01
C GLY A 198 41.65 12.22 -26.25
#